data_f55d143be0b4084cba0bee81aadb9327
#
_entry.id   f55d143be0b4084cba0bee81aadb9327
#
_cell.length_a   1.000
_cell.length_b   1.000
_cell.length_c   1.000
_cell.angle_alpha   90.00
_cell.angle_beta   90.00
_cell.angle_gamma   90.00
#
_symmetry.space_group_name_H-M   'P 1'
#
loop_
_entity.id
_entity.type
_entity.pdbx_description
1 polymer ?
#
loop_
_entity_poly.entity_id
_entity_poly.type
_entity_poly.pdbx_seq_one_letter_code
_entity_poly.pdbx_strand_id
1 'polypeptide(L)'
;MHNFDQPVHRRGTGSLKWDRRPDLDPLWVADMDFTSPPQVIETLHERVDHGVFGYAVPHPSLVETLLNYLQTRIGVTSSEEQIVHLGGLVPALSLATKAFASPGDALLTCTPAYPPFLGVHNDGDLELQSVDHLDDDGTWIMDWDALEHAVTPKSKLFILSNPQNPLGRVFTKDEMIQLGEFCQRHDLVLVSDEIHCDLILDEDATPHFSALNLPDELRERTVTLLAPSKTYNIAGLGYAFAVIPNDSLRRKFTAAKGHILPEINCLAYYAAEAAYHHGEPWRQDLLAYLRTNRDLLTKKITEGLPGARVPNIEATYLAWIDCKTLSVDQPIEKAEEAGLFLSDGAFFGHKRCLRVNFGTQTARLENALELLVTALQS
;
A
#
# COMPACT_ATOMS: atom_id res chain seq x y z
N MET A 1 14.33 20.96 -6.91
CA MET A 1 13.96 19.76 -7.68
C MET A 1 14.94 18.66 -7.31
N HIS A 2 14.44 17.56 -6.77
CA HIS A 2 15.27 16.41 -6.37
C HIS A 2 15.70 15.61 -7.61
N ASN A 3 16.91 15.04 -7.59
CA ASN A 3 17.44 14.25 -8.72
C ASN A 3 17.16 12.75 -8.52
N PHE A 4 16.09 12.25 -9.10
CA PHE A 4 15.75 10.83 -9.03
C PHE A 4 16.45 9.97 -10.09
N ASP A 5 17.16 10.56 -11.05
CA ASP A 5 17.98 9.80 -12.02
C ASP A 5 19.32 9.34 -11.44
N GLN A 6 19.69 9.86 -10.26
CA GLN A 6 20.94 9.43 -9.62
C GLN A 6 20.82 7.97 -9.15
N PRO A 7 21.64 7.04 -9.67
CA PRO A 7 21.61 5.66 -9.24
C PRO A 7 22.02 5.51 -7.78
N VAL A 8 21.31 4.64 -7.06
CA VAL A 8 21.65 4.22 -5.70
C VAL A 8 22.12 2.78 -5.73
N HIS A 9 23.34 2.53 -5.27
CA HIS A 9 23.87 1.17 -5.19
C HIS A 9 23.18 0.40 -4.05
N ARG A 10 22.41 -0.61 -4.40
CA ARG A 10 21.61 -1.40 -3.44
C ARG A 10 21.96 -2.89 -3.41
N ARG A 11 22.65 -3.40 -4.42
CA ARG A 11 23.05 -4.82 -4.50
C ARG A 11 24.17 -5.11 -3.49
N GLY A 12 24.04 -6.19 -2.72
CA GLY A 12 25.00 -6.53 -1.67
C GLY A 12 24.91 -5.68 -0.41
N THR A 13 23.81 -4.92 -0.23
CA THR A 13 23.60 -4.06 0.96
C THR A 13 22.61 -4.64 1.98
N GLY A 14 22.14 -5.88 1.79
CA GLY A 14 21.07 -6.49 2.57
C GLY A 14 19.67 -6.06 2.11
N SER A 15 19.55 -5.47 0.92
CA SER A 15 18.28 -5.09 0.35
C SER A 15 17.46 -6.29 -0.06
N LEU A 16 16.29 -6.50 0.56
CA LEU A 16 15.37 -7.57 0.17
C LEU A 16 15.04 -7.52 -1.33
N LYS A 17 14.86 -6.33 -1.89
CA LYS A 17 14.55 -6.13 -3.31
C LYS A 17 15.66 -6.66 -4.21
N TRP A 18 16.92 -6.31 -3.89
CA TRP A 18 18.07 -6.53 -4.75
C TRP A 18 18.84 -7.82 -4.49
N ASP A 19 18.80 -8.32 -3.25
CA ASP A 19 19.68 -9.42 -2.83
C ASP A 19 18.95 -10.78 -2.75
N ARG A 20 17.61 -10.79 -2.89
CA ARG A 20 16.84 -12.04 -2.92
C ARG A 20 17.12 -12.88 -4.18
N ARG A 21 17.24 -12.25 -5.34
CA ARG A 21 17.63 -12.85 -6.62
C ARG A 21 18.69 -11.92 -7.26
N PRO A 22 19.96 -12.06 -6.81
CA PRO A 22 21.03 -11.16 -7.24
C PRO A 22 21.41 -11.31 -8.71
N ASP A 23 20.97 -12.37 -9.35
CA ASP A 23 21.12 -12.70 -10.76
C ASP A 23 20.14 -11.95 -11.67
N LEU A 24 19.03 -11.43 -11.13
CA LEU A 24 17.96 -10.77 -11.87
C LEU A 24 17.89 -9.27 -11.57
N ASP A 25 17.25 -8.51 -12.45
CA ASP A 25 16.94 -7.08 -12.23
C ASP A 25 15.58 -6.92 -11.55
N PRO A 26 15.54 -6.41 -10.29
CA PRO A 26 14.35 -6.49 -9.46
C PRO A 26 13.39 -5.31 -9.63
N LEU A 27 12.16 -5.59 -10.05
CA LEU A 27 11.03 -4.66 -10.11
C LEU A 27 9.79 -5.24 -9.39
N TRP A 28 10.00 -6.00 -8.30
CA TRP A 28 8.95 -6.80 -7.66
C TRP A 28 8.39 -6.20 -6.36
N VAL A 29 9.22 -5.93 -5.35
CA VAL A 29 8.76 -5.46 -4.05
C VAL A 29 8.48 -3.95 -4.04
N ALA A 30 7.51 -3.54 -3.23
CA ALA A 30 7.08 -2.15 -3.15
C ALA A 30 7.99 -1.32 -2.23
N ASP A 31 9.24 -1.10 -2.67
CA ASP A 31 10.11 -0.01 -2.25
C ASP A 31 10.74 0.64 -3.51
N MET A 32 11.16 1.88 -3.41
CA MET A 32 11.70 2.62 -4.56
C MET A 32 13.23 2.60 -4.56
N ASP A 33 13.83 2.84 -5.74
CA ASP A 33 15.29 2.90 -5.90
C ASP A 33 15.82 4.34 -5.82
N PHE A 34 15.18 5.15 -4.99
CA PHE A 34 15.56 6.53 -4.69
C PHE A 34 16.01 6.68 -3.25
N THR A 35 16.86 7.66 -2.98
CA THR A 35 17.15 8.07 -1.60
C THR A 35 15.90 8.69 -0.98
N SER A 36 15.71 8.46 0.32
CA SER A 36 14.66 9.12 1.11
C SER A 36 14.87 10.63 1.16
N PRO A 37 13.87 11.43 1.56
CA PRO A 37 14.01 12.87 1.69
C PRO A 37 15.26 13.26 2.49
N PRO A 38 16.03 14.28 2.05
CA PRO A 38 17.25 14.71 2.76
C PRO A 38 17.04 15.01 4.24
N GLN A 39 15.91 15.63 4.59
CA GLN A 39 15.58 15.97 5.98
C GLN A 39 15.37 14.73 6.86
N VAL A 40 14.84 13.65 6.29
CA VAL A 40 14.74 12.37 7.00
C VAL A 40 16.13 11.82 7.30
N ILE A 41 17.04 11.86 6.32
CA ILE A 41 18.41 11.38 6.47
C ILE A 41 19.16 12.23 7.52
N GLU A 42 19.03 13.54 7.45
CA GLU A 42 19.63 14.49 8.40
C GLU A 42 19.16 14.24 9.84
N THR A 43 17.85 14.13 10.06
CA THR A 43 17.26 13.83 11.37
C THR A 43 17.72 12.48 11.92
N LEU A 44 17.90 11.48 11.06
CA LEU A 44 18.44 10.18 11.47
C LEU A 44 19.90 10.28 11.89
N HIS A 45 20.73 11.07 11.20
CA HIS A 45 22.11 11.33 11.59
C HIS A 45 22.19 12.00 12.97
N GLU A 46 21.40 13.06 13.20
CA GLU A 46 21.33 13.72 14.50
C GLU A 46 20.95 12.74 15.62
N ARG A 47 19.99 11.85 15.36
CA ARG A 47 19.57 10.86 16.34
C ARG A 47 20.62 9.77 16.60
N VAL A 48 21.38 9.40 15.57
CA VAL A 48 22.52 8.47 15.71
C VAL A 48 23.63 9.12 16.51
N ASP A 49 23.94 10.39 16.26
CA ASP A 49 24.98 11.16 16.99
C ASP A 49 24.62 11.35 18.47
N HIS A 50 23.34 11.39 18.82
CA HIS A 50 22.89 11.35 20.23
C HIS A 50 23.34 10.07 20.96
N GLY A 51 23.44 8.92 20.26
CA GLY A 51 24.12 7.71 20.70
C GLY A 51 23.37 6.84 21.71
N VAL A 52 22.12 7.19 22.12
CA VAL A 52 21.32 6.37 23.06
C VAL A 52 20.09 5.80 22.35
N PHE A 53 20.04 4.48 22.18
CA PHE A 53 18.96 3.74 21.49
C PHE A 53 18.10 2.97 22.49
N GLY A 54 17.59 3.66 23.52
CA GLY A 54 16.71 3.10 24.51
C GLY A 54 15.26 2.96 24.01
N TYR A 55 14.39 2.42 24.88
CA TYR A 55 12.95 2.38 24.60
C TYR A 55 12.42 3.80 24.35
N ALA A 56 11.56 3.93 23.37
CA ALA A 56 11.01 5.22 22.96
C ALA A 56 9.50 5.22 22.98
N VAL A 57 8.93 6.39 23.16
CA VAL A 57 7.50 6.67 23.02
C VAL A 57 7.32 7.76 21.95
N PRO A 58 6.14 7.88 21.35
CA PRO A 58 5.84 9.01 20.49
C PRO A 58 6.09 10.32 21.24
N HIS A 59 6.92 11.20 20.69
CA HIS A 59 7.18 12.50 21.28
C HIS A 59 6.11 13.52 20.87
N PRO A 60 5.83 14.56 21.67
CA PRO A 60 4.72 15.48 21.43
C PRO A 60 4.75 16.14 20.04
N SER A 61 5.93 16.47 19.51
CA SER A 61 6.07 17.08 18.17
C SER A 61 5.67 16.12 17.04
N LEU A 62 5.93 14.81 17.16
CA LEU A 62 5.41 13.82 16.23
C LEU A 62 3.88 13.78 16.27
N VAL A 63 3.28 13.76 17.46
CA VAL A 63 1.81 13.74 17.61
C VAL A 63 1.20 14.99 16.97
N GLU A 64 1.75 16.16 17.22
CA GLU A 64 1.34 17.42 16.60
C GLU A 64 1.47 17.35 15.06
N THR A 65 2.58 16.83 14.56
CA THR A 65 2.81 16.62 13.13
C THR A 65 1.76 15.70 12.51
N LEU A 66 1.41 14.59 13.17
CA LEU A 66 0.37 13.67 12.69
C LEU A 66 -1.01 14.32 12.68
N LEU A 67 -1.37 15.05 13.73
CA LEU A 67 -2.66 15.75 13.81
C LEU A 67 -2.76 16.82 12.71
N ASN A 68 -1.67 17.57 12.47
CA ASN A 68 -1.60 18.53 11.38
C ASN A 68 -1.71 17.85 10.00
N TYR A 69 -1.03 16.73 9.80
CA TYR A 69 -1.13 15.92 8.58
C TYR A 69 -2.57 15.45 8.35
N LEU A 70 -3.24 14.90 9.37
CA LEU A 70 -4.64 14.47 9.28
C LEU A 70 -5.57 15.63 8.91
N GLN A 71 -5.35 16.82 9.48
CA GLN A 71 -6.17 17.99 9.19
C GLN A 71 -5.91 18.57 7.81
N THR A 72 -4.65 18.73 7.40
CA THR A 72 -4.29 19.46 6.20
C THR A 72 -4.27 18.58 4.95
N ARG A 73 -3.91 17.31 5.10
CA ARG A 73 -3.75 16.37 3.98
C ARG A 73 -4.95 15.43 3.82
N ILE A 74 -5.45 14.88 4.92
CA ILE A 74 -6.62 13.98 4.89
C ILE A 74 -7.94 14.75 5.01
N GLY A 75 -7.90 15.95 5.60
CA GLY A 75 -9.08 16.81 5.75
C GLY A 75 -9.96 16.46 6.95
N VAL A 76 -9.40 15.80 7.99
CA VAL A 76 -10.13 15.43 9.20
C VAL A 76 -9.48 16.01 10.46
N THR A 77 -10.31 16.41 11.40
CA THR A 77 -9.85 16.75 12.75
C THR A 77 -9.90 15.50 13.61
N SER A 78 -8.75 15.13 14.19
CA SER A 78 -8.61 14.00 15.10
C SER A 78 -7.97 14.44 16.42
N SER A 79 -8.03 13.58 17.43
CA SER A 79 -7.32 13.76 18.69
C SER A 79 -6.23 12.71 18.88
N GLU A 80 -5.25 12.98 19.76
CA GLU A 80 -4.16 12.06 20.06
C GLU A 80 -4.68 10.67 20.48
N GLU A 81 -5.77 10.61 21.26
CA GLU A 81 -6.35 9.36 21.75
C GLU A 81 -6.85 8.46 20.61
N GLN A 82 -7.19 9.04 19.45
CA GLN A 82 -7.64 8.27 18.28
C GLN A 82 -6.50 7.61 17.51
N ILE A 83 -5.24 7.99 17.79
CA ILE A 83 -4.05 7.49 17.12
C ILE A 83 -3.47 6.30 17.88
N VAL A 84 -3.27 5.18 17.19
CA VAL A 84 -2.56 4.01 17.71
C VAL A 84 -1.28 3.82 16.90
N HIS A 85 -0.12 4.01 17.53
CA HIS A 85 1.19 3.83 16.88
C HIS A 85 1.56 2.37 16.74
N LEU A 86 2.15 2.00 15.59
CA LEU A 86 2.40 0.63 15.16
C LEU A 86 3.76 0.50 14.47
N GLY A 87 4.39 -0.66 14.58
CA GLY A 87 5.65 -0.98 13.91
C GLY A 87 5.52 -1.35 12.41
N GLY A 88 4.31 -1.24 11.84
CA GLY A 88 4.04 -1.54 10.43
C GLY A 88 2.57 -1.90 10.18
N LEU A 89 2.14 -1.89 8.91
CA LEU A 89 0.74 -2.16 8.58
C LEU A 89 0.40 -3.66 8.55
N VAL A 90 1.30 -4.53 8.11
CA VAL A 90 1.01 -5.97 8.11
C VAL A 90 0.71 -6.48 9.53
N PRO A 91 1.49 -6.13 10.58
CA PRO A 91 1.10 -6.39 11.95
C PRO A 91 -0.24 -5.78 12.36
N ALA A 92 -0.59 -4.59 11.84
CA ALA A 92 -1.88 -3.95 12.12
C ALA A 92 -3.07 -4.75 11.54
N LEU A 93 -2.92 -5.32 10.34
CA LEU A 93 -3.92 -6.19 9.73
C LEU A 93 -4.13 -7.46 10.57
N SER A 94 -3.04 -8.10 11.03
CA SER A 94 -3.12 -9.26 11.94
C SER A 94 -3.78 -8.90 13.27
N LEU A 95 -3.52 -7.69 13.80
CA LEU A 95 -4.21 -7.21 15.01
C LEU A 95 -5.71 -7.03 14.79
N ALA A 96 -6.11 -6.51 13.62
CA ALA A 96 -7.52 -6.30 13.30
C ALA A 96 -8.29 -7.62 13.27
N THR A 97 -7.71 -8.70 12.68
CA THR A 97 -8.35 -10.02 12.68
C THR A 97 -8.58 -10.54 14.11
N LYS A 98 -7.61 -10.35 15.00
CA LYS A 98 -7.72 -10.79 16.42
C LYS A 98 -8.61 -9.89 17.29
N ALA A 99 -8.69 -8.61 16.93
CA ALA A 99 -9.46 -7.63 17.71
C ALA A 99 -10.96 -7.72 17.44
N PHE A 100 -11.36 -8.06 16.21
CA PHE A 100 -12.73 -7.86 15.75
C PHE A 100 -13.43 -9.14 15.32
N ALA A 101 -12.72 -10.28 15.28
CA ALA A 101 -13.28 -11.57 14.94
C ALA A 101 -12.86 -12.66 15.91
N SER A 102 -13.56 -13.77 15.88
CA SER A 102 -13.26 -14.99 16.65
C SER A 102 -12.88 -16.12 15.69
N PRO A 103 -12.13 -17.14 16.14
CA PRO A 103 -11.86 -18.33 15.32
C PRO A 103 -13.12 -18.91 14.68
N GLY A 104 -13.08 -19.13 13.36
CA GLY A 104 -14.21 -19.60 12.56
C GLY A 104 -15.14 -18.54 12.03
N ASP A 105 -14.95 -17.26 12.39
CA ASP A 105 -15.54 -16.12 11.68
C ASP A 105 -14.87 -15.93 10.31
N ALA A 106 -15.26 -14.93 9.53
CA ALA A 106 -14.75 -14.69 8.19
C ALA A 106 -14.26 -13.26 7.97
N LEU A 107 -13.23 -13.16 7.13
CA LEU A 107 -12.66 -11.94 6.58
C LEU A 107 -13.06 -11.80 5.12
N LEU A 108 -13.63 -10.65 4.73
CA LEU A 108 -14.01 -10.33 3.36
C LEU A 108 -13.01 -9.33 2.74
N THR A 109 -12.64 -9.53 1.47
CA THR A 109 -11.81 -8.61 0.68
C THR A 109 -12.08 -8.77 -0.82
N CYS A 110 -11.61 -7.82 -1.64
CA CYS A 110 -11.69 -7.94 -3.09
C CYS A 110 -10.33 -8.31 -3.70
N THR A 111 -10.33 -9.10 -4.78
CA THR A 111 -9.14 -9.50 -5.54
C THR A 111 -9.11 -8.88 -6.95
N PRO A 112 -7.92 -8.65 -7.55
CA PRO A 112 -6.60 -8.94 -7.01
C PRO A 112 -6.29 -8.08 -5.78
N ALA A 113 -5.60 -8.64 -4.79
CA ALA A 113 -5.30 -7.98 -3.52
C ALA A 113 -3.85 -8.16 -3.11
N TYR A 114 -3.35 -7.25 -2.29
CA TYR A 114 -2.04 -7.38 -1.66
C TYR A 114 -1.93 -8.72 -0.91
N PRO A 115 -0.88 -9.55 -1.14
CA PRO A 115 -0.82 -10.90 -0.60
C PRO A 115 -1.08 -11.04 0.91
N PRO A 116 -0.62 -10.13 1.78
CA PRO A 116 -1.00 -10.17 3.19
C PRO A 116 -2.51 -10.11 3.45
N PHE A 117 -3.32 -9.43 2.61
CA PHE A 117 -4.79 -9.44 2.79
C PHE A 117 -5.37 -10.84 2.61
N LEU A 118 -4.76 -11.62 1.69
CA LEU A 118 -5.14 -13.00 1.43
C LEU A 118 -4.56 -13.98 2.47
N GLY A 119 -3.62 -13.53 3.31
CA GLY A 119 -2.92 -14.36 4.29
C GLY A 119 -3.30 -14.12 5.75
N VAL A 120 -3.67 -12.88 6.13
CA VAL A 120 -3.90 -12.51 7.55
C VAL A 120 -5.11 -13.20 8.19
N HIS A 121 -6.02 -13.78 7.40
CA HIS A 121 -7.10 -14.59 7.93
C HIS A 121 -6.58 -15.76 8.77
N ASN A 122 -5.41 -16.33 8.41
CA ASN A 122 -4.77 -17.41 9.16
C ASN A 122 -4.31 -16.96 10.57
N ASP A 123 -3.96 -15.67 10.74
CA ASP A 123 -3.51 -15.15 12.03
C ASP A 123 -4.63 -15.09 13.08
N GLY A 124 -5.88 -15.04 12.63
CA GLY A 124 -7.08 -15.04 13.44
C GLY A 124 -7.88 -16.34 13.40
N ASP A 125 -7.39 -17.38 12.70
CA ASP A 125 -8.13 -18.62 12.42
C ASP A 125 -9.49 -18.33 11.74
N LEU A 126 -9.52 -17.41 10.76
CA LEU A 126 -10.72 -16.96 10.05
C LEU A 126 -10.87 -17.68 8.70
N GLU A 127 -12.08 -17.70 8.17
CA GLU A 127 -12.37 -18.06 6.78
C GLU A 127 -12.07 -16.84 5.88
N LEU A 128 -11.39 -17.04 4.73
CA LEU A 128 -11.24 -16.00 3.73
C LEU A 128 -12.42 -16.02 2.76
N GLN A 129 -13.11 -14.90 2.64
CA GLN A 129 -14.11 -14.63 1.61
C GLN A 129 -13.54 -13.60 0.65
N SER A 130 -13.33 -13.95 -0.62
CA SER A 130 -12.78 -13.04 -1.62
C SER A 130 -13.71 -12.93 -2.82
N VAL A 131 -13.86 -11.71 -3.33
CA VAL A 131 -14.67 -11.39 -4.51
C VAL A 131 -13.77 -10.67 -5.51
N ASP A 132 -13.81 -11.10 -6.77
CA ASP A 132 -13.05 -10.42 -7.82
C ASP A 132 -13.65 -9.04 -8.11
N HIS A 133 -12.78 -8.04 -8.30
CA HIS A 133 -13.21 -6.80 -8.91
C HIS A 133 -13.67 -7.04 -10.35
N LEU A 134 -14.64 -6.27 -10.80
CA LEU A 134 -15.03 -6.22 -12.21
C LEU A 134 -14.13 -5.24 -12.96
N ASP A 135 -13.71 -5.62 -14.16
CA ASP A 135 -13.02 -4.73 -15.07
C ASP A 135 -14.07 -4.04 -15.98
N ASP A 136 -14.32 -2.77 -15.68
CA ASP A 136 -15.20 -1.90 -16.45
C ASP A 136 -14.36 -0.97 -17.32
N ASP A 137 -14.04 -1.44 -18.54
CA ASP A 137 -13.22 -0.74 -19.55
C ASP A 137 -11.90 -0.17 -19.02
N GLY A 138 -11.15 -1.00 -18.26
CA GLY A 138 -9.86 -0.64 -17.66
C GLY A 138 -9.97 0.03 -16.30
N THR A 139 -11.17 0.25 -15.80
CA THR A 139 -11.43 0.69 -14.42
C THR A 139 -11.93 -0.50 -13.62
N TRP A 140 -11.22 -0.85 -12.57
CA TRP A 140 -11.59 -1.96 -11.70
C TRP A 140 -12.54 -1.48 -10.62
N ILE A 141 -13.77 -2.00 -10.62
CA ILE A 141 -14.85 -1.64 -9.68
C ILE A 141 -15.21 -2.82 -8.78
N MET A 142 -15.84 -2.56 -7.64
CA MET A 142 -16.35 -3.61 -6.76
C MET A 142 -17.58 -4.27 -7.39
N ASP A 143 -17.62 -5.61 -7.38
CA ASP A 143 -18.79 -6.39 -7.74
C ASP A 143 -19.75 -6.46 -6.53
N TRP A 144 -20.66 -5.51 -6.46
CA TRP A 144 -21.61 -5.40 -5.34
C TRP A 144 -22.54 -6.60 -5.23
N ASP A 145 -22.98 -7.17 -6.34
CA ASP A 145 -23.85 -8.35 -6.34
C ASP A 145 -23.10 -9.56 -5.81
N ALA A 146 -21.85 -9.75 -6.25
CA ALA A 146 -21.01 -10.83 -5.73
C ALA A 146 -20.65 -10.63 -4.24
N LEU A 147 -20.43 -9.39 -3.79
CA LEU A 147 -20.19 -9.06 -2.37
C LEU A 147 -21.40 -9.38 -1.49
N GLU A 148 -22.62 -9.03 -1.94
CA GLU A 148 -23.88 -9.37 -1.23
C GLU A 148 -24.10 -10.90 -1.15
N HIS A 149 -23.64 -11.66 -2.13
CA HIS A 149 -23.71 -13.13 -2.10
C HIS A 149 -22.62 -13.78 -1.25
N ALA A 150 -21.44 -13.15 -1.16
CA ALA A 150 -20.30 -13.69 -0.43
C ALA A 150 -20.39 -13.46 1.08
N VAL A 151 -21.02 -12.36 1.50
CA VAL A 151 -21.15 -12.01 2.91
C VAL A 151 -22.06 -13.00 3.64
N THR A 152 -21.68 -13.42 4.83
CA THR A 152 -22.44 -14.36 5.68
C THR A 152 -22.50 -13.84 7.12
N PRO A 153 -23.29 -14.43 8.02
CA PRO A 153 -23.28 -14.08 9.44
C PRO A 153 -21.94 -14.25 10.14
N LYS A 154 -21.01 -15.03 9.54
CA LYS A 154 -19.65 -15.20 10.00
C LYS A 154 -18.74 -14.03 9.62
N SER A 155 -19.05 -13.26 8.58
CA SER A 155 -18.25 -12.13 8.13
C SER A 155 -18.21 -11.07 9.23
N LYS A 156 -17.01 -10.63 9.60
CA LYS A 156 -16.78 -9.63 10.67
C LYS A 156 -15.94 -8.45 10.23
N LEU A 157 -15.10 -8.65 9.21
CA LEU A 157 -14.14 -7.68 8.72
C LEU A 157 -14.25 -7.56 7.21
N PHE A 158 -14.12 -6.33 6.72
CA PHE A 158 -13.79 -6.04 5.34
C PHE A 158 -12.43 -5.34 5.30
N ILE A 159 -11.45 -5.89 4.58
CA ILE A 159 -10.15 -5.24 4.37
C ILE A 159 -10.10 -4.64 2.97
N LEU A 160 -9.83 -3.33 2.91
CA LEU A 160 -9.69 -2.54 1.69
C LEU A 160 -8.27 -1.98 1.61
N SER A 161 -7.69 -1.92 0.41
CA SER A 161 -6.55 -1.06 0.07
C SER A 161 -7.05 0.14 -0.72
N ASN A 162 -6.82 1.36 -0.22
CA ASN A 162 -7.21 2.60 -0.92
C ASN A 162 -6.13 3.68 -0.75
N PRO A 163 -5.32 3.98 -1.79
CA PRO A 163 -5.32 3.42 -3.15
C PRO A 163 -5.02 1.92 -3.22
N GLN A 164 -5.58 1.30 -4.23
CA GLN A 164 -5.60 -0.15 -4.37
C GLN A 164 -4.27 -0.70 -4.93
N ASN A 165 -3.69 -1.64 -4.22
CA ASN A 165 -2.53 -2.43 -4.63
C ASN A 165 -3.00 -3.87 -4.94
N PRO A 166 -2.86 -4.38 -6.18
CA PRO A 166 -1.90 -3.96 -7.21
C PRO A 166 -2.44 -3.05 -8.33
N LEU A 167 -3.71 -2.69 -8.34
CA LEU A 167 -4.37 -2.09 -9.51
C LEU A 167 -4.00 -0.60 -9.74
N GLY A 168 -3.47 0.08 -8.71
CA GLY A 168 -3.14 1.50 -8.80
C GLY A 168 -4.36 2.44 -8.81
N ARG A 169 -5.53 1.92 -8.45
CA ARG A 169 -6.79 2.65 -8.46
C ARG A 169 -7.03 3.44 -7.17
N VAL A 170 -7.74 4.58 -7.29
CA VAL A 170 -8.27 5.37 -6.16
C VAL A 170 -9.78 5.22 -6.14
N PHE A 171 -10.35 4.74 -5.03
CA PHE A 171 -11.81 4.64 -4.90
C PHE A 171 -12.44 6.02 -4.71
N THR A 172 -13.51 6.29 -5.42
CA THR A 172 -14.25 7.55 -5.36
C THR A 172 -14.98 7.69 -4.03
N LYS A 173 -15.38 8.94 -3.71
CA LYS A 173 -16.20 9.21 -2.53
C LYS A 173 -17.47 8.35 -2.49
N ASP A 174 -18.16 8.22 -3.61
CA ASP A 174 -19.43 7.49 -3.67
C ASP A 174 -19.23 5.99 -3.44
N GLU A 175 -18.15 5.41 -3.99
CA GLU A 175 -17.80 4.01 -3.73
C GLU A 175 -17.40 3.77 -2.28
N MET A 176 -16.68 4.71 -1.66
CA MET A 176 -16.31 4.60 -0.24
C MET A 176 -17.54 4.71 0.66
N ILE A 177 -18.50 5.59 0.34
CA ILE A 177 -19.77 5.68 1.07
C ILE A 177 -20.57 4.37 0.89
N GLN A 178 -20.70 3.86 -0.33
CA GLN A 178 -21.40 2.60 -0.62
C GLN A 178 -20.75 1.42 0.14
N LEU A 179 -19.41 1.36 0.21
CA LEU A 179 -18.71 0.37 1.02
C LEU A 179 -18.98 0.53 2.53
N GLY A 180 -18.98 1.76 3.02
CA GLY A 180 -19.34 2.05 4.41
C GLY A 180 -20.75 1.58 4.75
N GLU A 181 -21.73 1.86 3.87
CA GLU A 181 -23.12 1.41 4.01
C GLU A 181 -23.22 -0.12 3.95
N PHE A 182 -22.49 -0.78 3.04
CA PHE A 182 -22.38 -2.23 2.99
C PHE A 182 -21.87 -2.79 4.31
N CYS A 183 -20.77 -2.26 4.84
CA CYS A 183 -20.21 -2.68 6.12
C CYS A 183 -21.20 -2.44 7.28
N GLN A 184 -21.96 -1.35 7.24
CA GLN A 184 -22.98 -1.06 8.27
C GLN A 184 -24.15 -2.06 8.22
N ARG A 185 -24.68 -2.36 7.02
CA ARG A 185 -25.78 -3.32 6.86
C ARG A 185 -25.43 -4.72 7.34
N HIS A 186 -24.17 -5.15 7.15
CA HIS A 186 -23.71 -6.49 7.47
C HIS A 186 -22.91 -6.58 8.79
N ASP A 187 -22.91 -5.51 9.59
CA ASP A 187 -22.20 -5.43 10.87
C ASP A 187 -20.72 -5.75 10.78
N LEU A 188 -20.05 -5.27 9.72
CA LEU A 188 -18.62 -5.45 9.47
C LEU A 188 -17.82 -4.27 10.01
N VAL A 189 -16.58 -4.54 10.46
CA VAL A 189 -15.56 -3.50 10.67
C VAL A 189 -14.80 -3.30 9.35
N LEU A 190 -14.76 -2.06 8.85
CA LEU A 190 -13.96 -1.69 7.69
C LEU A 190 -12.52 -1.38 8.14
N VAL A 191 -11.57 -2.18 7.68
CA VAL A 191 -10.13 -1.90 7.84
C VAL A 191 -9.62 -1.33 6.52
N SER A 192 -9.39 -0.03 6.48
CA SER A 192 -8.91 0.69 5.29
C SER A 192 -7.40 0.86 5.37
N ASP A 193 -6.65 0.13 4.55
CA ASP A 193 -5.22 0.31 4.37
C ASP A 193 -4.96 1.43 3.36
N GLU A 194 -4.56 2.60 3.89
CA GLU A 194 -4.33 3.81 3.12
C GLU A 194 -2.84 4.17 3.01
N ILE A 195 -1.96 3.18 3.06
CA ILE A 195 -0.50 3.36 3.00
C ILE A 195 -0.02 4.08 1.73
N HIS A 196 -0.81 4.08 0.67
CA HIS A 196 -0.51 4.72 -0.60
C HIS A 196 -1.24 6.06 -0.81
N CYS A 197 -1.95 6.59 0.18
CA CYS A 197 -2.81 7.78 0.04
C CYS A 197 -2.05 9.05 -0.38
N ASP A 198 -0.76 9.16 -0.09
CA ASP A 198 0.10 10.27 -0.52
C ASP A 198 0.77 10.06 -1.88
N LEU A 199 0.48 8.94 -2.54
CA LEU A 199 1.04 8.57 -3.85
C LEU A 199 -0.02 8.64 -4.97
N ILE A 200 -0.90 9.62 -4.90
CA ILE A 200 -1.87 9.92 -5.96
C ILE A 200 -1.11 10.63 -7.08
N LEU A 201 -1.12 10.05 -8.27
CA LEU A 201 -0.32 10.57 -9.38
C LEU A 201 -0.91 11.84 -9.99
N ASP A 202 -2.25 11.93 -10.04
CA ASP A 202 -2.97 13.09 -10.59
C ASP A 202 -4.01 13.56 -9.55
N GLU A 203 -3.56 14.21 -8.46
CA GLU A 203 -4.36 14.58 -7.29
C GLU A 203 -5.59 15.45 -7.61
N ASP A 204 -5.50 16.32 -8.62
CA ASP A 204 -6.61 17.19 -9.02
C ASP A 204 -7.72 16.41 -9.76
N ALA A 205 -7.35 15.35 -10.49
CA ALA A 205 -8.29 14.54 -11.27
C ALA A 205 -8.93 13.42 -10.44
N THR A 206 -8.14 12.81 -9.55
CA THR A 206 -8.54 11.66 -8.72
C THR A 206 -8.15 11.87 -7.27
N PRO A 207 -8.83 12.80 -6.55
CA PRO A 207 -8.50 13.06 -5.16
C PRO A 207 -8.77 11.82 -4.28
N HIS A 208 -7.84 11.52 -3.38
CA HIS A 208 -8.05 10.47 -2.39
C HIS A 208 -9.19 10.80 -1.44
N PHE A 209 -10.11 9.85 -1.25
CA PHE A 209 -11.16 9.94 -0.23
C PHE A 209 -10.88 8.89 0.85
N SER A 210 -10.42 9.35 2.01
CA SER A 210 -10.11 8.48 3.15
C SER A 210 -11.38 7.93 3.80
N ALA A 211 -11.30 6.72 4.39
CA ALA A 211 -12.36 6.18 5.24
C ALA A 211 -12.64 7.07 6.46
N LEU A 212 -11.69 7.91 6.88
CA LEU A 212 -11.89 8.91 7.91
C LEU A 212 -12.86 10.04 7.52
N ASN A 213 -13.10 10.24 6.21
CA ASN A 213 -14.01 11.23 5.67
C ASN A 213 -15.44 10.70 5.45
N LEU A 214 -15.70 9.44 5.80
CA LEU A 214 -17.04 8.88 5.79
C LEU A 214 -17.97 9.64 6.77
N PRO A 215 -19.30 9.68 6.51
CA PRO A 215 -20.27 10.13 7.49
C PRO A 215 -20.05 9.48 8.87
N ASP A 216 -20.35 10.20 9.95
CA ASP A 216 -20.02 9.78 11.32
C ASP A 216 -20.50 8.36 11.64
N GLU A 217 -21.73 8.02 11.25
CA GLU A 217 -22.34 6.71 11.50
C GLU A 217 -21.63 5.56 10.78
N LEU A 218 -20.98 5.83 9.64
CA LEU A 218 -20.17 4.85 8.88
C LEU A 218 -18.74 4.84 9.41
N ARG A 219 -18.18 6.02 9.70
CA ARG A 219 -16.81 6.18 10.21
C ARG A 219 -16.58 5.49 11.56
N GLU A 220 -17.60 5.42 12.39
CA GLU A 220 -17.56 4.71 13.68
C GLU A 220 -17.27 3.21 13.57
N ARG A 221 -17.32 2.65 12.34
CA ARG A 221 -16.98 1.25 12.05
C ARG A 221 -15.64 1.09 11.37
N THR A 222 -14.83 2.15 11.30
CA THR A 222 -13.58 2.10 10.54
C THR A 222 -12.34 2.00 11.44
N VAL A 223 -11.33 1.32 10.89
CA VAL A 223 -9.93 1.35 11.32
C VAL A 223 -9.12 1.79 10.11
N THR A 224 -8.63 3.02 10.11
CA THR A 224 -7.85 3.55 8.99
C THR A 224 -6.37 3.44 9.30
N LEU A 225 -5.63 2.76 8.43
CA LEU A 225 -4.21 2.47 8.59
C LEU A 225 -3.39 3.38 7.67
N LEU A 226 -2.43 4.09 8.25
CA LEU A 226 -1.60 5.09 7.56
C LEU A 226 -0.11 4.87 7.87
N ALA A 227 0.77 5.20 6.93
CA ALA A 227 2.21 5.16 7.16
C ALA A 227 2.97 6.05 6.15
N PRO A 228 4.09 6.67 6.55
CA PRO A 228 4.96 7.42 5.64
C PRO A 228 5.84 6.52 4.78
N SER A 229 5.85 5.22 5.05
CA SER A 229 6.86 4.27 4.59
C SER A 229 6.93 4.10 3.07
N LYS A 230 5.79 4.12 2.38
CA LYS A 230 5.75 3.97 0.91
C LYS A 230 6.03 5.28 0.20
N THR A 231 5.44 6.35 0.69
CA THR A 231 5.60 7.69 0.10
C THR A 231 7.04 8.17 0.19
N TYR A 232 7.68 8.04 1.35
CA TYR A 232 9.01 8.59 1.62
C TYR A 232 10.13 7.55 1.59
N ASN A 233 9.83 6.35 1.10
CA ASN A 233 10.80 5.25 0.93
C ASN A 233 11.54 4.86 2.21
N ILE A 234 10.84 4.77 3.34
CA ILE A 234 11.39 4.46 4.67
C ILE A 234 10.80 3.18 5.30
N ALA A 235 10.36 2.24 4.46
CA ALA A 235 9.71 1.01 4.92
C ALA A 235 10.57 0.18 5.89
N GLY A 236 11.89 0.21 5.73
CA GLY A 236 12.83 -0.51 6.58
C GLY A 236 12.90 0.00 8.02
N LEU A 237 12.37 1.19 8.31
CA LEU A 237 12.35 1.76 9.66
C LEU A 237 11.13 1.29 10.49
N GLY A 238 10.09 0.79 9.85
CA GLY A 238 8.98 0.15 10.54
C GLY A 238 8.14 1.11 11.39
N TYR A 239 7.48 2.12 10.76
CA TYR A 239 6.51 2.97 11.40
C TYR A 239 5.20 3.03 10.64
N ALA A 240 4.10 2.93 11.36
CA ALA A 240 2.74 3.13 10.90
C ALA A 240 1.87 3.62 12.06
N PHE A 241 0.65 4.03 11.74
CA PHE A 241 -0.35 4.33 12.76
C PHE A 241 -1.75 4.01 12.25
N ALA A 242 -2.63 3.67 13.20
CA ALA A 242 -4.06 3.55 12.94
C ALA A 242 -4.78 4.76 13.51
N VAL A 243 -5.79 5.27 12.80
CA VAL A 243 -6.75 6.24 13.34
C VAL A 243 -8.07 5.53 13.51
N ILE A 244 -8.54 5.44 14.76
CA ILE A 244 -9.74 4.69 15.15
C ILE A 244 -10.65 5.61 15.96
N PRO A 245 -11.63 6.27 15.32
CA PRO A 245 -12.54 7.20 15.99
C PRO A 245 -13.33 6.54 17.12
N ASN A 246 -13.86 5.36 16.88
CA ASN A 246 -14.67 4.61 17.85
C ASN A 246 -13.83 4.09 19.03
N ASP A 247 -14.15 4.56 20.22
CA ASP A 247 -13.45 4.23 21.47
C ASP A 247 -13.49 2.72 21.81
N SER A 248 -14.61 2.05 21.53
CA SER A 248 -14.73 0.61 21.76
C SER A 248 -13.87 -0.22 20.81
N LEU A 249 -13.87 0.12 19.52
CA LEU A 249 -13.00 -0.52 18.54
C LEU A 249 -11.53 -0.28 18.86
N ARG A 250 -11.16 0.95 19.23
CA ARG A 250 -9.79 1.31 19.58
C ARG A 250 -9.29 0.54 20.79
N ARG A 251 -10.11 0.39 21.85
CA ARG A 251 -9.75 -0.43 23.01
C ARG A 251 -9.55 -1.91 22.65
N LYS A 252 -10.42 -2.50 21.81
CA LYS A 252 -10.27 -3.87 21.34
C LYS A 252 -8.99 -4.04 20.53
N PHE A 253 -8.73 -3.11 19.59
CA PHE A 253 -7.53 -3.13 18.74
C PHE A 253 -6.25 -3.01 19.57
N THR A 254 -6.21 -2.09 20.52
CA THR A 254 -5.07 -1.90 21.42
C THR A 254 -4.86 -3.11 22.34
N ALA A 255 -5.95 -3.70 22.86
CA ALA A 255 -5.86 -4.90 23.70
C ALA A 255 -5.31 -6.11 22.92
N ALA A 256 -5.65 -6.26 21.64
CA ALA A 256 -5.14 -7.32 20.78
C ALA A 256 -3.61 -7.24 20.54
N LYS A 257 -3.03 -6.03 20.64
CA LYS A 257 -1.58 -5.83 20.56
C LYS A 257 -0.83 -6.66 21.64
N GLY A 258 -1.35 -6.71 22.87
CA GLY A 258 -0.76 -7.48 23.96
C GLY A 258 0.73 -7.20 24.12
N HIS A 259 1.51 -8.27 24.30
CA HIS A 259 2.98 -8.25 24.39
C HIS A 259 3.65 -8.96 23.20
N ILE A 260 2.90 -9.26 22.14
CA ILE A 260 3.42 -10.03 20.98
C ILE A 260 4.24 -9.11 20.05
N LEU A 261 3.80 -7.87 19.87
CA LEU A 261 4.50 -6.91 19.01
C LEU A 261 5.64 -6.24 19.78
N PRO A 262 6.82 -6.09 19.15
CA PRO A 262 7.91 -5.31 19.73
C PRO A 262 7.50 -3.84 19.83
N GLU A 263 8.17 -3.11 20.73
CA GLU A 263 8.08 -1.65 20.73
C GLU A 263 8.64 -1.07 19.43
N ILE A 264 8.12 0.09 19.05
CA ILE A 264 8.54 0.75 17.82
C ILE A 264 9.98 1.23 17.96
N ASN A 265 10.78 1.03 16.92
CA ASN A 265 12.15 1.48 16.86
C ASN A 265 12.23 3.01 17.09
N CYS A 266 13.12 3.45 17.97
CA CYS A 266 13.26 4.87 18.29
C CYS A 266 13.59 5.75 17.08
N LEU A 267 14.35 5.25 16.10
CA LEU A 267 14.64 5.99 14.86
C LEU A 267 13.40 6.18 13.97
N ALA A 268 12.45 5.25 14.06
CA ALA A 268 11.24 5.27 13.25
C ALA A 268 10.34 6.48 13.56
N TYR A 269 10.25 6.89 14.82
CA TYR A 269 9.47 8.07 15.22
C TYR A 269 10.04 9.36 14.62
N TYR A 270 11.36 9.55 14.72
CA TYR A 270 12.04 10.72 14.17
C TYR A 270 11.98 10.77 12.64
N ALA A 271 12.15 9.63 11.98
CA ALA A 271 12.01 9.55 10.53
C ALA A 271 10.59 9.87 10.05
N ALA A 272 9.57 9.38 10.77
CA ALA A 272 8.18 9.64 10.44
C ALA A 272 7.83 11.13 10.63
N GLU A 273 8.26 11.75 11.72
CA GLU A 273 8.08 13.18 11.94
C GLU A 273 8.74 14.01 10.83
N ALA A 274 10.01 13.76 10.54
CA ALA A 274 10.73 14.48 9.49
C ALA A 274 10.08 14.29 8.11
N ALA A 275 9.58 13.09 7.81
CA ALA A 275 8.90 12.78 6.56
C ALA A 275 7.60 13.59 6.40
N TYR A 276 6.72 13.59 7.40
CA TYR A 276 5.45 14.31 7.34
C TYR A 276 5.62 15.83 7.47
N HIS A 277 6.59 16.28 8.26
CA HIS A 277 6.80 17.71 8.49
C HIS A 277 7.53 18.42 7.33
N HIS A 278 8.51 17.75 6.72
CA HIS A 278 9.41 18.35 5.73
C HIS A 278 9.36 17.69 4.34
N GLY A 279 8.73 16.53 4.20
CA GLY A 279 8.84 15.71 2.99
C GLY A 279 8.00 16.16 1.81
N GLU A 280 7.08 17.12 1.97
CA GLU A 280 6.13 17.50 0.91
C GLU A 280 6.82 17.99 -0.39
N PRO A 281 7.87 18.85 -0.37
CA PRO A 281 8.55 19.24 -1.61
C PRO A 281 9.20 18.05 -2.34
N TRP A 282 9.76 17.09 -1.58
CA TRP A 282 10.31 15.86 -2.15
C TRP A 282 9.22 14.97 -2.75
N ARG A 283 8.06 14.85 -2.07
CA ARG A 283 6.91 14.09 -2.56
C ARG A 283 6.38 14.66 -3.88
N GLN A 284 6.27 15.98 -3.99
CA GLN A 284 5.79 16.62 -5.23
C GLN A 284 6.74 16.35 -6.41
N ASP A 285 8.06 16.47 -6.20
CA ASP A 285 9.04 16.12 -7.22
C ASP A 285 8.97 14.62 -7.56
N LEU A 286 8.79 13.73 -6.57
CA LEU A 286 8.61 12.30 -6.76
C LEU A 286 7.38 11.99 -7.62
N LEU A 287 6.23 12.59 -7.32
CA LEU A 287 5.00 12.37 -8.08
C LEU A 287 5.17 12.77 -9.54
N ALA A 288 5.85 13.90 -9.80
CA ALA A 288 6.15 14.32 -11.18
C ALA A 288 7.03 13.28 -11.91
N TYR A 289 8.02 12.72 -11.23
CA TYR A 289 8.88 11.69 -11.78
C TYR A 289 8.13 10.37 -12.01
N LEU A 290 7.30 9.95 -11.06
CA LEU A 290 6.49 8.74 -11.17
C LEU A 290 5.46 8.84 -12.29
N ARG A 291 4.86 10.01 -12.56
CA ARG A 291 3.99 10.22 -13.72
C ARG A 291 4.72 9.92 -15.03
N THR A 292 5.94 10.42 -15.17
CA THR A 292 6.78 10.14 -16.35
C THR A 292 7.02 8.63 -16.52
N ASN A 293 7.35 7.93 -15.43
CA ASN A 293 7.57 6.48 -15.47
C ASN A 293 6.29 5.69 -15.75
N ARG A 294 5.15 6.09 -15.16
CA ARG A 294 3.82 5.51 -15.46
C ARG A 294 3.50 5.61 -16.95
N ASP A 295 3.64 6.81 -17.51
CA ASP A 295 3.29 7.08 -18.90
C ASP A 295 4.21 6.31 -19.86
N LEU A 296 5.51 6.24 -19.55
CA LEU A 296 6.47 5.41 -20.27
C LEU A 296 6.08 3.93 -20.25
N LEU A 297 5.79 3.38 -19.06
CA LEU A 297 5.39 1.98 -18.89
C LEU A 297 4.12 1.67 -19.66
N THR A 298 3.07 2.48 -19.47
CA THR A 298 1.78 2.28 -20.12
C THR A 298 1.95 2.29 -21.64
N LYS A 299 2.68 3.26 -22.18
CA LYS A 299 2.96 3.35 -23.62
C LYS A 299 3.72 2.12 -24.13
N LYS A 300 4.85 1.77 -23.50
CA LYS A 300 5.71 0.63 -23.95
C LYS A 300 4.94 -0.70 -23.93
N ILE A 301 4.12 -0.94 -22.89
CA ILE A 301 3.33 -2.17 -22.80
C ILE A 301 2.19 -2.16 -23.83
N THR A 302 1.44 -1.08 -23.95
CA THR A 302 0.31 -1.02 -24.89
C THR A 302 0.75 -1.12 -26.34
N GLU A 303 1.83 -0.45 -26.73
CA GLU A 303 2.37 -0.50 -28.09
C GLU A 303 3.11 -1.81 -28.37
N GLY A 304 3.85 -2.33 -27.39
CA GLY A 304 4.71 -3.50 -27.56
C GLY A 304 4.00 -4.85 -27.40
N LEU A 305 2.93 -4.91 -26.63
CA LEU A 305 2.18 -6.14 -26.34
C LEU A 305 0.69 -5.97 -26.66
N PRO A 306 0.30 -5.95 -27.95
CA PRO A 306 -1.10 -5.87 -28.33
C PRO A 306 -1.90 -7.01 -27.71
N GLY A 307 -2.85 -6.67 -26.83
CA GLY A 307 -3.65 -7.62 -26.05
C GLY A 307 -3.31 -7.68 -24.57
N ALA A 308 -2.12 -7.26 -24.13
CA ALA A 308 -1.90 -7.01 -22.71
C ALA A 308 -2.74 -5.79 -22.25
N ARG A 309 -3.28 -5.86 -21.04
CA ARG A 309 -4.10 -4.77 -20.48
C ARG A 309 -3.37 -4.18 -19.28
N VAL A 310 -3.24 -2.86 -19.29
CA VAL A 310 -2.76 -2.07 -18.15
C VAL A 310 -3.93 -1.18 -17.73
N PRO A 311 -4.45 -1.32 -16.49
CA PRO A 311 -5.51 -0.43 -16.01
C PRO A 311 -5.01 1.01 -15.91
N ASN A 312 -5.93 1.95 -15.75
CA ASN A 312 -5.56 3.33 -15.46
C ASN A 312 -4.86 3.40 -14.10
N ILE A 313 -3.58 3.79 -14.10
CA ILE A 313 -2.78 3.88 -12.88
C ILE A 313 -2.93 5.29 -12.30
N GLU A 314 -3.83 5.45 -11.33
CA GLU A 314 -4.16 6.72 -10.69
C GLU A 314 -3.23 7.02 -9.50
N ALA A 315 -2.67 5.97 -8.89
CA ALA A 315 -1.86 6.06 -7.69
C ALA A 315 -0.79 4.98 -7.62
N THR A 316 0.07 5.06 -6.62
CA THR A 316 1.18 4.15 -6.32
C THR A 316 2.35 4.29 -7.31
N TYR A 317 3.33 3.40 -7.18
CA TYR A 317 4.41 3.19 -8.15
C TYR A 317 4.44 1.73 -8.64
N LEU A 318 3.24 1.11 -8.65
CA LEU A 318 3.03 -0.30 -9.00
C LEU A 318 2.07 -0.37 -10.18
N ALA A 319 2.49 -1.06 -11.24
CA ALA A 319 1.67 -1.28 -12.42
C ALA A 319 1.21 -2.73 -12.46
N TRP A 320 -0.06 -2.95 -12.75
CA TRP A 320 -0.65 -4.26 -13.00
C TRP A 320 -0.73 -4.50 -14.50
N ILE A 321 -0.21 -5.62 -14.97
CA ILE A 321 -0.24 -6.01 -16.38
C ILE A 321 -1.00 -7.32 -16.49
N ASP A 322 -2.19 -7.30 -17.10
CA ASP A 322 -2.95 -8.49 -17.40
C ASP A 322 -2.49 -9.07 -18.74
N CYS A 323 -1.91 -10.26 -18.70
CA CYS A 323 -1.37 -10.98 -19.85
C CYS A 323 -2.28 -12.13 -20.31
N LYS A 324 -3.53 -12.23 -19.80
CA LYS A 324 -4.41 -13.38 -20.07
C LYS A 324 -4.74 -13.59 -21.55
N THR A 325 -4.74 -12.53 -22.33
CA THR A 325 -5.02 -12.59 -23.77
C THR A 325 -3.78 -12.84 -24.64
N LEU A 326 -2.58 -12.75 -24.07
CA LEU A 326 -1.35 -13.08 -24.79
C LEU A 326 -1.23 -14.60 -25.00
N SER A 327 -0.48 -15.02 -26.01
CA SER A 327 -0.20 -16.44 -26.27
C SER A 327 0.73 -17.09 -25.24
N VAL A 328 1.36 -16.30 -24.40
CA VAL A 328 2.32 -16.75 -23.37
C VAL A 328 1.59 -17.35 -22.16
N ASP A 329 1.81 -18.62 -21.86
CA ASP A 329 1.14 -19.31 -20.75
C ASP A 329 1.71 -18.91 -19.37
N GLN A 330 3.00 -18.66 -19.29
CA GLN A 330 3.74 -18.38 -18.06
C GLN A 330 4.51 -17.06 -18.16
N PRO A 331 3.83 -15.89 -18.14
CA PRO A 331 4.49 -14.59 -18.34
C PRO A 331 5.57 -14.30 -17.29
N ILE A 332 5.42 -14.79 -16.05
CA ILE A 332 6.44 -14.61 -15.00
C ILE A 332 7.74 -15.37 -15.31
N GLU A 333 7.66 -16.60 -15.82
CA GLU A 333 8.83 -17.38 -16.18
C GLU A 333 9.58 -16.73 -17.35
N LYS A 334 8.84 -16.22 -18.34
CA LYS A 334 9.42 -15.47 -19.47
C LYS A 334 10.13 -14.18 -19.02
N ALA A 335 9.58 -13.48 -18.06
CA ALA A 335 10.23 -12.32 -17.46
C ALA A 335 11.53 -12.72 -16.73
N GLU A 336 11.54 -13.82 -15.98
CA GLU A 336 12.74 -14.34 -15.31
C GLU A 336 13.80 -14.81 -16.31
N GLU A 337 13.42 -15.53 -17.38
CA GLU A 337 14.32 -15.92 -18.48
C GLU A 337 14.98 -14.70 -19.15
N ALA A 338 14.27 -13.57 -19.22
CA ALA A 338 14.79 -12.30 -19.73
C ALA A 338 15.65 -11.53 -18.71
N GLY A 339 15.85 -12.06 -17.51
CA GLY A 339 16.67 -11.43 -16.47
C GLY A 339 15.92 -10.47 -15.56
N LEU A 340 14.56 -10.50 -15.53
CA LEU A 340 13.73 -9.62 -14.71
C LEU A 340 13.12 -10.36 -13.53
N PHE A 341 13.10 -9.74 -12.36
CA PHE A 341 12.40 -10.25 -11.19
C PHE A 341 11.17 -9.38 -10.87
N LEU A 342 10.00 -9.85 -11.27
CA LEU A 342 8.70 -9.20 -11.11
C LEU A 342 7.87 -9.91 -10.04
N SER A 343 6.70 -9.35 -9.70
CA SER A 343 5.73 -10.08 -8.87
C SER A 343 4.75 -10.86 -9.74
N ASP A 344 4.61 -12.16 -9.44
CA ASP A 344 3.60 -13.01 -10.07
C ASP A 344 2.20 -12.63 -9.58
N GLY A 345 1.29 -12.42 -10.51
CA GLY A 345 -0.11 -12.11 -10.22
C GLY A 345 -0.85 -13.22 -9.47
N ALA A 346 -0.37 -14.46 -9.53
CA ALA A 346 -0.93 -15.57 -8.78
C ALA A 346 -0.92 -15.32 -7.26
N PHE A 347 0.10 -14.62 -6.74
CA PHE A 347 0.16 -14.23 -5.32
C PHE A 347 -0.90 -13.20 -4.92
N PHE A 348 -1.49 -12.50 -5.89
CA PHE A 348 -2.55 -11.51 -5.71
C PHE A 348 -3.95 -12.08 -5.99
N GLY A 349 -4.05 -13.39 -6.30
CA GLY A 349 -5.28 -14.07 -6.66
C GLY A 349 -5.53 -14.24 -8.17
N HIS A 350 -4.73 -13.64 -9.03
CA HIS A 350 -4.94 -13.65 -10.48
C HIS A 350 -3.73 -14.19 -11.24
N LYS A 351 -3.87 -15.37 -11.85
CA LYS A 351 -2.84 -15.99 -12.70
C LYS A 351 -2.69 -15.23 -14.03
N ARG A 352 -1.51 -15.35 -14.65
CA ARG A 352 -1.15 -14.71 -15.92
C ARG A 352 -1.23 -13.19 -15.89
N CYS A 353 -0.99 -12.61 -14.72
CA CYS A 353 -0.82 -11.19 -14.51
C CYS A 353 0.55 -10.93 -13.89
N LEU A 354 1.10 -9.75 -14.11
CA LEU A 354 2.37 -9.32 -13.54
C LEU A 354 2.17 -8.00 -12.80
N ARG A 355 2.86 -7.82 -11.66
CA ARG A 355 2.97 -6.51 -11.06
C ARG A 355 4.40 -6.00 -11.21
N VAL A 356 4.55 -4.81 -11.78
CA VAL A 356 5.82 -4.12 -12.03
C VAL A 356 5.94 -2.90 -11.12
N ASN A 357 7.02 -2.79 -10.37
CA ASN A 357 7.38 -1.60 -9.62
C ASN A 357 8.12 -0.62 -10.54
N PHE A 358 7.51 0.55 -10.83
CA PHE A 358 8.11 1.59 -11.65
C PHE A 358 8.74 2.74 -10.83
N GLY A 359 8.86 2.59 -9.53
CA GLY A 359 9.57 3.53 -8.62
C GLY A 359 11.08 3.35 -8.70
N THR A 360 11.64 3.56 -9.88
CA THR A 360 13.08 3.42 -10.19
C THR A 360 13.49 4.45 -11.25
N GLN A 361 14.79 4.57 -11.55
CA GLN A 361 15.29 5.49 -12.56
C GLN A 361 14.65 5.19 -13.93
N THR A 362 14.27 6.26 -14.66
CA THR A 362 13.55 6.15 -15.93
C THR A 362 14.32 5.31 -16.97
N ALA A 363 15.63 5.52 -17.10
CA ALA A 363 16.46 4.74 -18.03
C ALA A 363 16.50 3.24 -17.68
N ARG A 364 16.54 2.90 -16.39
CA ARG A 364 16.49 1.51 -15.93
C ARG A 364 15.13 0.89 -16.22
N LEU A 365 14.05 1.62 -15.93
CA LEU A 365 12.69 1.19 -16.24
C LEU A 365 12.52 0.92 -17.74
N GLU A 366 12.99 1.84 -18.59
CA GLU A 366 12.91 1.70 -20.04
C GLU A 366 13.59 0.41 -20.53
N ASN A 367 14.83 0.16 -20.08
CA ASN A 367 15.55 -1.06 -20.43
C ASN A 367 14.81 -2.33 -19.98
N ALA A 368 14.27 -2.34 -18.76
CA ALA A 368 13.52 -3.48 -18.23
C ALA A 368 12.22 -3.73 -19.02
N LEU A 369 11.52 -2.67 -19.44
CA LEU A 369 10.32 -2.79 -20.26
C LEU A 369 10.61 -3.31 -21.67
N GLU A 370 11.74 -2.94 -22.27
CA GLU A 370 12.19 -3.49 -23.57
C GLU A 370 12.46 -5.01 -23.50
N LEU A 371 13.13 -5.45 -22.42
CA LEU A 371 13.34 -6.87 -22.15
C LEU A 371 12.01 -7.61 -21.96
N LEU A 372 11.10 -7.04 -21.14
CA LEU A 372 9.80 -7.63 -20.86
C LEU A 372 8.95 -7.77 -22.13
N VAL A 373 8.87 -6.71 -22.94
CA VAL A 373 8.12 -6.73 -24.21
C VAL A 373 8.66 -7.80 -25.13
N THR A 374 9.99 -7.87 -25.31
CA THR A 374 10.65 -8.88 -26.17
C THR A 374 10.34 -10.30 -25.67
N ALA A 375 10.41 -10.55 -24.37
CA ALA A 375 10.17 -11.86 -23.78
C ALA A 375 8.71 -12.32 -23.89
N LEU A 376 7.76 -11.40 -23.86
CA LEU A 376 6.33 -11.73 -23.92
C LEU A 376 5.75 -11.72 -25.34
N GLN A 377 6.51 -11.30 -26.36
CA GLN A 377 6.16 -11.44 -27.77
C GLN A 377 6.52 -12.84 -28.35
N SER A 378 7.42 -13.56 -27.66
CA SER A 378 7.89 -14.89 -28.06
C SER A 378 6.99 -16.01 -27.52
#